data_6283a83a9500107be8196c8554f7706d
#
_entry.id   6283a83a9500107be8196c8554f7706d
#
_cell.length_a   1.000
_cell.length_b   1.000
_cell.length_c   1.000
_cell.angle_alpha   90.00
_cell.angle_beta   90.00
_cell.angle_gamma   90.00
#
_symmetry.space_group_name_H-M   'P 1'
#
loop_
_entity.id
_entity.type
_entity.pdbx_description
1 polymer ?
#
loop_
_entity_poly.entity_id
_entity_poly.type
_entity_poly.pdbx_seq_one_letter_code
_entity_poly.pdbx_strand_id
1 'polypeptide(L)'
;AEVITAWGRLGYPRRALRLQECARVVAEDYADKLPRTYDELTALPGIGDYTASAVMSFAFGERIAVIDTNIRRVLSRVFLGVESRGGATSPAERALANRMLPKDEILGCDADVADNAGSAEHVVNSTIRGGKRSRLHRGERPSVTWNQSVMELGAVICTAKSPLCDTCPIADDCAFLKAGRPGLGERRTRPRQRFQGTDRQVRGLVLAALRELPAGATLPREDADKLWKDQIQLAACIASLDDDGLIEILDGGLRLPS
;
A
#
# COMPACT_ATOMS: atom_id res chain seq x y z
N ALA A 1 -3.28 13.80 19.75
CA ALA A 1 -3.94 12.64 20.37
C ALA A 1 -4.90 11.91 19.42
N GLU A 2 -5.88 12.60 18.85
CA GLU A 2 -7.00 12.01 18.09
C GLU A 2 -6.53 11.08 16.94
N VAL A 3 -5.59 11.53 16.11
CA VAL A 3 -5.09 10.73 14.98
C VAL A 3 -4.40 9.44 15.45
N ILE A 4 -3.65 9.50 16.55
CA ILE A 4 -2.99 8.32 17.12
C ILE A 4 -4.01 7.37 17.73
N THR A 5 -5.06 7.90 18.36
CA THR A 5 -6.16 7.10 18.90
C THR A 5 -6.95 6.43 17.79
N ALA A 6 -7.36 7.19 16.76
CA ALA A 6 -8.07 6.66 15.60
C ALA A 6 -7.24 5.62 14.80
N TRP A 7 -5.91 5.78 14.76
CA TRP A 7 -5.03 4.80 14.11
C TRP A 7 -5.06 3.42 14.78
N GLY A 8 -5.33 3.37 16.07
CA GLY A 8 -5.54 2.13 16.82
C GLY A 8 -4.41 1.12 16.64
N ARG A 9 -4.76 -0.11 16.23
CA ARG A 9 -3.82 -1.25 16.09
C ARG A 9 -3.26 -1.45 14.68
N LEU A 10 -3.37 -0.49 13.78
CA LEU A 10 -2.91 -0.64 12.38
C LEU A 10 -1.39 -0.82 12.23
N GLY A 11 -0.63 -0.65 13.31
CA GLY A 11 0.83 -0.74 13.29
C GLY A 11 1.49 0.47 12.61
N TYR A 12 2.83 0.57 12.75
CA TYR A 12 3.61 1.69 12.19
C TYR A 12 3.02 3.07 12.53
N PRO A 13 2.84 3.43 13.82
CA PRO A 13 2.07 4.60 14.26
C PRO A 13 2.61 5.93 13.72
N ARG A 14 3.90 6.03 13.39
CA ARG A 14 4.47 7.21 12.70
C ARG A 14 3.78 7.53 11.37
N ARG A 15 3.10 6.56 10.74
CA ARG A 15 2.31 6.84 9.53
C ARG A 15 1.08 7.69 9.83
N ALA A 16 0.51 7.57 11.04
CA ALA A 16 -0.59 8.43 11.47
C ALA A 16 -0.17 9.91 11.51
N LEU A 17 1.00 10.20 12.10
CA LEU A 17 1.53 11.56 12.16
C LEU A 17 1.84 12.13 10.77
N ARG A 18 2.46 11.30 9.90
CA ARG A 18 2.72 11.72 8.51
C ARG A 18 1.44 11.97 7.71
N LEU A 19 0.38 11.18 7.95
CA LEU A 19 -0.91 11.40 7.33
C LEU A 19 -1.53 12.71 7.82
N GLN A 20 -1.43 13.00 9.12
CA GLN A 20 -1.90 14.27 9.69
C GLN A 20 -1.14 15.46 9.11
N GLU A 21 0.18 15.37 9.01
CA GLU A 21 1.01 16.41 8.41
C GLU A 21 0.67 16.62 6.92
N CYS A 22 0.51 15.53 6.17
CA CYS A 22 0.05 15.58 4.79
C CYS A 22 -1.32 16.30 4.67
N ALA A 23 -2.27 15.96 5.55
CA ALA A 23 -3.59 16.60 5.55
C ALA A 23 -3.49 18.11 5.86
N ARG A 24 -2.61 18.53 6.78
CA ARG A 24 -2.37 19.96 7.07
C ARG A 24 -1.82 20.69 5.85
N VAL A 25 -0.80 20.15 5.19
CA VAL A 25 -0.24 20.74 3.97
C VAL A 25 -1.31 20.85 2.88
N VAL A 26 -2.15 19.83 2.71
CA VAL A 26 -3.25 19.88 1.73
C VAL A 26 -4.28 20.97 2.08
N ALA A 27 -4.60 21.14 3.35
CA ALA A 27 -5.52 22.19 3.80
C ALA A 27 -4.93 23.60 3.61
N GLU A 28 -3.67 23.79 3.98
CA GLU A 28 -3.01 25.09 4.00
C GLU A 28 -2.56 25.54 2.60
N ASP A 29 -1.92 24.66 1.83
CA ASP A 29 -1.27 25.01 0.56
C ASP A 29 -2.15 24.70 -0.66
N TYR A 30 -3.12 23.80 -0.55
CA TYR A 30 -3.95 23.32 -1.65
C TYR A 30 -5.45 23.53 -1.48
N ALA A 31 -5.86 24.35 -0.49
CA ALA A 31 -7.28 24.69 -0.22
C ALA A 31 -8.18 23.43 -0.10
N ASP A 32 -7.75 22.47 0.71
CA ASP A 32 -8.43 21.18 0.95
C ASP A 32 -8.62 20.29 -0.31
N LYS A 33 -7.86 20.52 -1.37
CA LYS A 33 -7.92 19.70 -2.59
C LYS A 33 -6.62 18.98 -2.80
N LEU A 34 -6.66 17.66 -2.94
CA LEU A 34 -5.47 16.90 -3.30
C LEU A 34 -4.91 17.37 -4.65
N PRO A 35 -3.60 17.63 -4.73
CA PRO A 35 -2.96 17.95 -6.00
C PRO A 35 -3.13 16.80 -6.99
N ARG A 36 -3.13 17.12 -8.29
CA ARG A 36 -3.44 16.15 -9.35
C ARG A 36 -2.23 15.77 -10.20
N THR A 37 -1.05 16.24 -9.86
CA THR A 37 0.18 15.85 -10.55
C THR A 37 1.01 14.91 -9.69
N TYR A 38 1.79 14.04 -10.34
CA TYR A 38 2.67 13.11 -9.66
C TYR A 38 3.72 13.82 -8.78
N ASP A 39 4.31 14.90 -9.32
CA ASP A 39 5.37 15.65 -8.64
C ASP A 39 4.84 16.35 -7.38
N GLU A 40 3.69 16.99 -7.46
CA GLU A 40 3.04 17.61 -6.30
C GLU A 40 2.64 16.57 -5.25
N LEU A 41 2.09 15.43 -5.68
CA LEU A 41 1.74 14.35 -4.75
C LEU A 41 2.97 13.82 -4.02
N THR A 42 4.09 13.61 -4.72
CA THR A 42 5.32 13.11 -4.09
C THR A 42 6.01 14.14 -3.21
N ALA A 43 5.71 15.43 -3.37
CA ALA A 43 6.17 16.50 -2.49
C ALA A 43 5.44 16.52 -1.13
N LEU A 44 4.26 15.89 -1.03
CA LEU A 44 3.50 15.83 0.22
C LEU A 44 4.17 14.92 1.27
N PRO A 45 4.09 15.28 2.57
CA PRO A 45 4.66 14.50 3.66
C PRO A 45 4.17 13.04 3.66
N GLY A 46 5.09 12.09 3.61
CA GLY A 46 4.79 10.66 3.67
C GLY A 46 4.21 10.04 2.41
N ILE A 47 4.06 10.79 1.33
CA ILE A 47 3.65 10.29 0.02
C ILE A 47 4.90 9.94 -0.79
N GLY A 48 5.10 8.65 -1.02
CA GLY A 48 6.17 8.14 -1.90
C GLY A 48 5.63 7.72 -3.26
N ASP A 49 6.54 7.29 -4.14
CA ASP A 49 6.27 6.84 -5.51
C ASP A 49 5.05 5.90 -5.63
N TYR A 50 5.00 4.85 -4.79
CA TYR A 50 3.87 3.93 -4.78
C TYR A 50 2.54 4.63 -4.46
N THR A 51 2.52 5.47 -3.41
CA THR A 51 1.28 6.12 -2.97
C THR A 51 0.82 7.16 -4.00
N ALA A 52 1.74 7.96 -4.54
CA ALA A 52 1.42 8.92 -5.60
C ALA A 52 0.86 8.21 -6.84
N SER A 53 1.54 7.16 -7.32
CA SER A 53 1.06 6.37 -8.46
C SER A 53 -0.31 5.71 -8.20
N ALA A 54 -0.53 5.21 -6.98
CA ALA A 54 -1.81 4.60 -6.59
C ALA A 54 -2.95 5.63 -6.56
N VAL A 55 -2.71 6.82 -6.00
CA VAL A 55 -3.69 7.92 -6.00
C VAL A 55 -3.99 8.38 -7.42
N MET A 56 -2.96 8.60 -8.24
CA MET A 56 -3.12 8.97 -9.65
C MET A 56 -3.97 7.95 -10.41
N SER A 57 -3.64 6.66 -10.27
CA SER A 57 -4.36 5.59 -10.98
C SER A 57 -5.77 5.37 -10.41
N PHE A 58 -5.88 5.09 -9.11
CA PHE A 58 -7.13 4.58 -8.54
C PHE A 58 -8.14 5.67 -8.18
N ALA A 59 -7.67 6.86 -7.78
CA ALA A 59 -8.55 7.96 -7.41
C ALA A 59 -8.80 8.92 -8.57
N PHE A 60 -7.78 9.19 -9.40
CA PHE A 60 -7.92 10.15 -10.50
C PHE A 60 -8.11 9.48 -11.85
N GLY A 61 -7.93 8.17 -11.95
CA GLY A 61 -8.06 7.41 -13.18
C GLY A 61 -6.94 7.65 -14.18
N GLU A 62 -5.80 8.19 -13.76
CA GLU A 62 -4.70 8.48 -14.66
C GLU A 62 -3.93 7.23 -15.07
N ARG A 63 -3.49 7.20 -16.33
CA ARG A 63 -2.69 6.11 -16.86
C ARG A 63 -1.25 6.18 -16.32
N ILE A 64 -1.02 5.54 -15.19
CA ILE A 64 0.29 5.44 -14.55
C ILE A 64 0.50 4.02 -14.03
N ALA A 65 1.72 3.49 -14.11
CA ALA A 65 2.03 2.18 -13.56
C ALA A 65 2.16 2.25 -12.03
N VAL A 66 1.34 1.48 -11.35
CA VAL A 66 1.44 1.29 -9.90
C VAL A 66 2.38 0.12 -9.63
N ILE A 67 3.43 0.34 -8.84
CA ILE A 67 4.46 -0.67 -8.60
C ILE A 67 4.59 -0.95 -7.11
N ASP A 68 3.86 -1.98 -6.66
CA ASP A 68 4.02 -2.56 -5.33
C ASP A 68 4.82 -3.87 -5.38
N THR A 69 4.99 -4.52 -4.23
CA THR A 69 5.69 -5.80 -4.14
C THR A 69 4.95 -6.94 -4.85
N ASN A 70 3.62 -6.87 -4.96
CA ASN A 70 2.81 -7.87 -5.64
C ASN A 70 2.94 -7.73 -7.16
N ILE A 71 2.73 -6.51 -7.66
CA ILE A 71 2.86 -6.21 -9.10
C ILE A 71 4.27 -6.53 -9.59
N ARG A 72 5.31 -6.10 -8.87
CA ARG A 72 6.71 -6.43 -9.21
C ARG A 72 6.94 -7.93 -9.33
N ARG A 73 6.44 -8.69 -8.36
CA ARG A 73 6.57 -10.15 -8.36
C ARG A 73 5.86 -10.78 -9.55
N VAL A 74 4.62 -10.37 -9.83
CA VAL A 74 3.87 -10.87 -11.00
C VAL A 74 4.60 -10.55 -12.29
N LEU A 75 5.00 -9.28 -12.48
CA LEU A 75 5.71 -8.87 -13.70
C LEU A 75 7.03 -9.62 -13.90
N SER A 76 7.85 -9.77 -12.85
CA SER A 76 9.09 -10.51 -12.91
C SER A 76 8.87 -11.98 -13.28
N ARG A 77 7.88 -12.62 -12.66
CA ARG A 77 7.58 -14.03 -12.92
C ARG A 77 6.98 -14.24 -14.30
N VAL A 78 5.96 -13.47 -14.65
CA VAL A 78 5.22 -13.68 -15.90
C VAL A 78 6.06 -13.35 -17.11
N PHE A 79 6.73 -12.20 -17.11
CA PHE A 79 7.42 -11.68 -18.30
C PHE A 79 8.92 -11.95 -18.35
N LEU A 80 9.57 -12.07 -17.19
CA LEU A 80 11.03 -12.29 -17.14
C LEU A 80 11.40 -13.72 -16.71
N GLY A 81 10.46 -14.52 -16.24
CA GLY A 81 10.69 -15.89 -15.80
C GLY A 81 11.55 -16.02 -14.53
N VAL A 82 11.67 -14.94 -13.73
CA VAL A 82 12.55 -14.90 -12.55
C VAL A 82 11.83 -14.36 -11.33
N GLU A 83 12.37 -14.67 -10.14
CA GLU A 83 11.92 -14.07 -8.90
C GLU A 83 12.24 -12.56 -8.85
N SER A 84 11.31 -11.77 -8.30
CA SER A 84 11.57 -10.35 -8.04
C SER A 84 12.68 -10.18 -7.00
N ARG A 85 13.64 -9.28 -7.25
CA ARG A 85 14.77 -9.04 -6.35
C ARG A 85 14.38 -8.36 -5.03
N GLY A 86 13.22 -7.68 -4.98
CA GLY A 86 12.78 -6.85 -3.84
C GLY A 86 13.63 -5.58 -3.68
N GLY A 87 13.46 -4.88 -2.57
CA GLY A 87 14.11 -3.57 -2.36
C GLY A 87 13.39 -2.42 -3.08
N ALA A 88 14.09 -1.34 -3.38
CA ALA A 88 13.53 -0.23 -4.16
C ALA A 88 13.24 -0.64 -5.61
N THR A 89 12.25 -0.01 -6.23
CA THR A 89 11.90 -0.24 -7.64
C THR A 89 13.05 0.22 -8.54
N SER A 90 13.59 -0.70 -9.34
CA SER A 90 14.65 -0.37 -10.28
C SER A 90 14.09 0.31 -11.55
N PRO A 91 14.93 1.06 -12.30
CA PRO A 91 14.54 1.62 -13.60
C PRO A 91 14.02 0.57 -14.58
N ALA A 92 14.62 -0.62 -14.59
CA ALA A 92 14.20 -1.72 -15.48
C ALA A 92 12.80 -2.26 -15.11
N GLU A 93 12.50 -2.39 -13.81
CA GLU A 93 11.16 -2.79 -13.34
C GLU A 93 10.11 -1.73 -13.69
N ARG A 94 10.45 -0.46 -13.56
CA ARG A 94 9.59 0.65 -13.97
C ARG A 94 9.33 0.67 -15.47
N ALA A 95 10.37 0.48 -16.28
CA ALA A 95 10.25 0.38 -17.73
C ALA A 95 9.36 -0.81 -18.15
N LEU A 96 9.53 -1.96 -17.50
CA LEU A 96 8.67 -3.13 -17.72
C LEU A 96 7.21 -2.83 -17.38
N ALA A 97 6.94 -2.26 -16.20
CA ALA A 97 5.59 -1.93 -15.77
C ALA A 97 4.89 -0.95 -16.73
N ASN A 98 5.60 0.11 -17.14
CA ASN A 98 5.07 1.08 -18.11
C ASN A 98 4.79 0.45 -19.48
N ARG A 99 5.65 -0.48 -19.94
CA ARG A 99 5.46 -1.19 -21.20
C ARG A 99 4.25 -2.13 -21.17
N MET A 100 3.99 -2.76 -20.03
CA MET A 100 2.89 -3.71 -19.87
C MET A 100 1.55 -3.01 -19.56
N LEU A 101 1.58 -1.74 -19.17
CA LEU A 101 0.36 -0.99 -18.85
C LEU A 101 -0.45 -0.74 -20.12
N PRO A 102 -1.73 -1.18 -20.19
CA PRO A 102 -2.59 -0.94 -21.35
C PRO A 102 -2.73 0.55 -21.68
N LYS A 103 -2.95 0.85 -22.95
CA LYS A 103 -3.39 2.18 -23.36
C LYS A 103 -4.86 2.35 -23.00
N ASP A 104 -5.23 3.55 -22.58
CA ASP A 104 -6.60 3.94 -22.27
C ASP A 104 -7.35 4.46 -23.51
N GLU A 105 -6.92 4.08 -24.70
CA GLU A 105 -7.67 4.35 -25.93
C GLU A 105 -9.01 3.64 -25.81
N ILE A 106 -10.06 4.41 -25.65
CA ILE A 106 -11.43 3.93 -25.83
C ILE A 106 -11.50 3.52 -27.29
N LEU A 107 -11.58 2.21 -27.55
CA LEU A 107 -11.87 1.70 -28.89
C LEU A 107 -13.14 2.40 -29.38
N GLY A 108 -12.97 3.30 -30.36
CA GLY A 108 -13.94 4.11 -31.06
C GLY A 108 -15.41 3.94 -30.63
N CYS A 109 -15.89 4.85 -29.81
CA CYS A 109 -17.26 5.32 -29.96
C CYS A 109 -17.14 6.56 -30.82
N ASP A 110 -17.49 6.45 -32.10
CA ASP A 110 -17.70 7.58 -32.96
C ASP A 110 -18.52 8.64 -32.25
N ALA A 111 -18.01 9.85 -32.26
CA ALA A 111 -18.61 11.02 -31.59
C ALA A 111 -19.84 11.54 -32.37
N ASP A 112 -20.73 10.67 -32.80
CA ASP A 112 -21.97 11.03 -33.47
C ASP A 112 -23.14 10.15 -33.01
N VAL A 113 -23.58 10.31 -31.76
CA VAL A 113 -24.99 10.12 -31.39
C VAL A 113 -25.28 11.03 -30.17
N ALA A 114 -25.62 12.27 -30.48
CA ALA A 114 -26.43 13.08 -29.59
C ALA A 114 -27.83 12.43 -29.46
N ASP A 115 -28.32 12.43 -28.23
CA ASP A 115 -29.72 12.23 -27.86
C ASP A 115 -30.42 10.96 -28.34
N ASN A 116 -30.28 9.86 -27.57
CA ASN A 116 -31.47 9.07 -27.28
C ASN A 116 -31.29 8.25 -25.98
N ALA A 117 -32.16 8.47 -25.03
CA ALA A 117 -32.27 7.71 -23.79
C ALA A 117 -32.79 6.28 -24.12
N GLY A 118 -31.91 5.30 -24.02
CA GLY A 118 -32.31 3.90 -24.24
C GLY A 118 -31.15 2.97 -23.96
N SER A 119 -31.33 2.11 -22.97
CA SER A 119 -30.44 1.03 -22.54
C SER A 119 -29.78 0.27 -23.69
N ALA A 120 -28.48 0.37 -23.87
CA ALA A 120 -27.71 -0.55 -24.72
C ALA A 120 -26.35 -0.86 -24.04
N GLU A 121 -26.20 -2.13 -23.67
CA GLU A 121 -24.95 -2.73 -23.20
C GLU A 121 -23.95 -2.81 -24.36
N HIS A 122 -22.82 -2.10 -24.25
CA HIS A 122 -21.74 -2.19 -25.24
C HIS A 122 -20.66 -3.17 -24.77
N VAL A 123 -20.49 -4.24 -25.53
CA VAL A 123 -19.49 -5.29 -25.34
C VAL A 123 -18.21 -4.90 -26.07
N VAL A 124 -17.12 -4.65 -25.34
CA VAL A 124 -15.78 -4.42 -25.92
C VAL A 124 -15.09 -5.77 -26.13
N ASN A 125 -14.74 -6.04 -27.38
CA ASN A 125 -14.14 -7.29 -27.85
C ASN A 125 -12.61 -7.22 -27.78
N SER A 126 -11.97 -7.80 -26.73
CA SER A 126 -10.53 -8.08 -26.77
C SER A 126 -10.30 -9.58 -26.88
N THR A 127 -9.61 -9.99 -27.92
CA THR A 127 -9.34 -11.38 -28.22
C THR A 127 -8.16 -11.88 -27.37
N ILE A 128 -8.45 -12.41 -26.18
CA ILE A 128 -7.60 -13.39 -25.53
C ILE A 128 -8.27 -14.73 -25.74
N ARG A 129 -7.56 -15.68 -26.31
CA ARG A 129 -8.08 -17.01 -26.63
C ARG A 129 -8.62 -17.69 -25.37
N GLY A 130 -9.91 -17.94 -25.32
CA GLY A 130 -10.56 -18.94 -24.44
C GLY A 130 -11.06 -18.46 -23.07
N GLY A 131 -10.89 -17.21 -22.64
CA GLY A 131 -11.40 -16.70 -21.37
C GLY A 131 -12.79 -16.07 -21.50
N LYS A 132 -13.70 -16.33 -20.52
CA LYS A 132 -14.96 -15.60 -20.39
C LYS A 132 -14.66 -14.11 -20.28
N ARG A 133 -15.20 -13.31 -21.23
CA ARG A 133 -15.03 -11.86 -21.26
C ARG A 133 -15.63 -11.23 -20.01
N SER A 134 -14.80 -10.55 -19.21
CA SER A 134 -15.32 -9.69 -18.16
C SER A 134 -15.88 -8.42 -18.79
N ARG A 135 -17.10 -8.04 -18.40
CA ARG A 135 -17.71 -6.77 -18.80
C ARG A 135 -17.00 -5.66 -18.02
N LEU A 136 -16.25 -4.80 -18.73
CA LEU A 136 -15.81 -3.54 -18.15
C LEU A 136 -17.03 -2.64 -17.97
N HIS A 137 -17.20 -2.09 -16.77
CA HIS A 137 -18.27 -1.14 -16.50
C HIS A 137 -17.97 0.17 -17.25
N ARG A 138 -19.03 0.84 -17.71
CA ARG A 138 -18.93 2.11 -18.44
C ARG A 138 -18.15 3.13 -17.60
N GLY A 139 -16.94 3.52 -18.04
CA GLY A 139 -16.06 4.48 -17.34
C GLY A 139 -14.80 3.88 -16.72
N GLU A 140 -14.63 2.55 -16.69
CA GLU A 140 -13.40 1.92 -16.21
C GLU A 140 -12.29 2.04 -17.27
N ARG A 141 -11.15 2.62 -16.86
CA ARG A 141 -9.98 2.72 -17.73
C ARG A 141 -9.20 1.41 -17.72
N PRO A 142 -8.82 0.86 -18.88
CA PRO A 142 -8.05 -0.39 -18.96
C PRO A 142 -6.77 -0.39 -18.11
N SER A 143 -6.06 0.73 -18.01
CA SER A 143 -4.87 0.86 -17.19
C SER A 143 -5.14 0.72 -15.69
N VAL A 144 -6.24 1.27 -15.22
CA VAL A 144 -6.66 1.18 -13.80
C VAL A 144 -7.05 -0.25 -13.46
N THR A 145 -7.92 -0.86 -14.27
CA THR A 145 -8.33 -2.26 -14.10
C THR A 145 -7.14 -3.21 -14.13
N TRP A 146 -6.17 -2.95 -15.02
CA TRP A 146 -4.95 -3.75 -15.11
C TRP A 146 -4.12 -3.65 -13.82
N ASN A 147 -3.87 -2.44 -13.30
CA ASN A 147 -3.16 -2.24 -12.04
C ASN A 147 -3.82 -3.01 -10.89
N GLN A 148 -5.15 -2.92 -10.77
CA GLN A 148 -5.93 -3.61 -9.74
C GLN A 148 -5.84 -5.13 -9.90
N SER A 149 -6.08 -5.64 -11.11
CA SER A 149 -6.07 -7.08 -11.40
C SER A 149 -4.70 -7.72 -11.17
N VAL A 150 -3.61 -7.05 -11.56
CA VAL A 150 -2.25 -7.57 -11.35
C VAL A 150 -1.87 -7.53 -9.88
N MET A 151 -2.30 -6.50 -9.15
CA MET A 151 -2.09 -6.41 -7.70
C MET A 151 -2.83 -7.54 -6.97
N GLU A 152 -4.10 -7.77 -7.30
CA GLU A 152 -4.92 -8.84 -6.74
C GLU A 152 -4.36 -10.22 -7.08
N LEU A 153 -4.00 -10.46 -8.34
CA LEU A 153 -3.34 -11.70 -8.76
C LEU A 153 -2.10 -11.99 -7.92
N GLY A 154 -1.28 -10.97 -7.67
CA GLY A 154 -0.11 -11.09 -6.82
C GLY A 154 -0.42 -11.35 -5.35
N ALA A 155 -1.50 -10.77 -4.83
CA ALA A 155 -1.89 -10.93 -3.43
C ALA A 155 -2.52 -12.32 -3.15
N VAL A 156 -3.34 -12.81 -4.07
CA VAL A 156 -4.20 -13.98 -3.85
C VAL A 156 -3.62 -15.25 -4.49
N ILE A 157 -3.15 -15.20 -5.73
CA ILE A 157 -2.73 -16.36 -6.52
C ILE A 157 -1.22 -16.44 -6.63
N CYS A 158 -0.57 -15.42 -7.18
CA CYS A 158 0.88 -15.41 -7.40
C CYS A 158 1.63 -14.99 -6.13
N THR A 159 1.38 -15.69 -5.02
CA THR A 159 1.96 -15.36 -3.72
C THR A 159 3.47 -15.60 -3.68
N ALA A 160 4.15 -14.98 -2.71
CA ALA A 160 5.62 -15.00 -2.64
C ALA A 160 6.18 -16.41 -2.39
N LYS A 161 5.55 -17.19 -1.50
CA LYS A 161 6.09 -18.48 -1.04
C LYS A 161 5.44 -19.68 -1.71
N SER A 162 4.14 -19.61 -1.92
CA SER A 162 3.33 -20.73 -2.38
C SER A 162 2.34 -20.24 -3.43
N PRO A 163 2.80 -19.93 -4.66
CA PRO A 163 1.91 -19.50 -5.72
C PRO A 163 0.99 -20.64 -6.16
N LEU A 164 -0.29 -20.32 -6.36
CA LEU A 164 -1.33 -21.24 -6.81
C LEU A 164 -1.33 -21.32 -8.35
N CYS A 165 -0.25 -21.86 -8.92
CA CYS A 165 -0.06 -21.87 -10.38
C CYS A 165 -1.12 -22.70 -11.11
N ASP A 166 -1.63 -23.77 -10.50
CA ASP A 166 -2.60 -24.66 -11.11
C ASP A 166 -3.99 -24.00 -11.32
N THR A 167 -4.28 -22.95 -10.55
CA THR A 167 -5.52 -22.15 -10.68
C THR A 167 -5.27 -20.76 -11.25
N CYS A 168 -4.04 -20.48 -11.69
CA CYS A 168 -3.67 -19.18 -12.21
C CYS A 168 -4.27 -18.93 -13.60
N PRO A 169 -5.04 -17.85 -13.82
CA PRO A 169 -5.70 -17.58 -15.10
C PRO A 169 -4.73 -17.27 -16.25
N ILE A 170 -3.45 -17.00 -15.93
CA ILE A 170 -2.39 -16.69 -16.91
C ILE A 170 -1.24 -17.72 -16.87
N ALA A 171 -1.51 -18.93 -16.38
CA ALA A 171 -0.49 -19.98 -16.24
C ALA A 171 0.18 -20.32 -17.57
N ASP A 172 -0.60 -20.42 -18.64
CA ASP A 172 -0.11 -20.78 -19.97
C ASP A 172 0.86 -19.77 -20.58
N ASP A 173 0.77 -18.50 -20.19
CA ASP A 173 1.63 -17.42 -20.67
C ASP A 173 2.78 -17.09 -19.69
N CYS A 174 2.85 -17.79 -18.56
CA CYS A 174 3.79 -17.47 -17.49
C CYS A 174 5.20 -18.05 -17.78
N ALA A 175 6.17 -17.17 -18.06
CA ALA A 175 7.55 -17.56 -18.28
C ALA A 175 8.18 -18.26 -17.06
N PHE A 176 7.84 -17.83 -15.84
CA PHE A 176 8.33 -18.43 -14.60
C PHE A 176 7.87 -19.87 -14.41
N LEU A 177 6.60 -20.15 -14.72
CA LEU A 177 6.06 -21.51 -14.66
C LEU A 177 6.69 -22.40 -15.73
N LYS A 178 6.83 -21.91 -16.95
CA LYS A 178 7.50 -22.60 -18.07
C LYS A 178 8.97 -22.93 -17.78
N ALA A 179 9.64 -22.05 -17.04
CA ALA A 179 11.03 -22.25 -16.61
C ALA A 179 11.20 -23.16 -15.38
N GLY A 180 10.10 -23.77 -14.87
CA GLY A 180 10.15 -24.63 -13.69
C GLY A 180 10.27 -23.88 -12.36
N ARG A 181 9.88 -22.61 -12.33
CA ARG A 181 9.85 -21.74 -11.13
C ARG A 181 11.22 -21.53 -10.49
N PRO A 182 12.22 -21.00 -11.22
CA PRO A 182 13.59 -20.86 -10.74
C PRO A 182 13.67 -19.93 -9.51
N GLY A 183 14.39 -20.36 -8.48
CA GLY A 183 14.58 -19.59 -7.25
C GLY A 183 13.37 -19.50 -6.33
N LEU A 184 12.28 -20.22 -6.60
CA LEU A 184 11.11 -20.27 -5.71
C LEU A 184 11.51 -20.95 -4.40
N GLY A 185 11.37 -20.21 -3.30
CA GLY A 185 11.73 -20.70 -1.97
C GLY A 185 13.21 -20.57 -1.59
N GLU A 186 14.10 -20.29 -2.54
CA GLU A 186 15.54 -20.11 -2.28
C GLU A 186 15.85 -18.76 -1.61
N ARG A 187 14.95 -17.81 -1.71
CA ARG A 187 15.14 -16.49 -1.14
C ARG A 187 15.18 -16.59 0.38
N ARG A 188 16.32 -16.25 0.97
CA ARG A 188 16.45 -16.07 2.41
C ARG A 188 15.41 -15.04 2.87
N THR A 189 14.26 -15.52 3.31
CA THR A 189 13.34 -14.67 4.06
C THR A 189 14.07 -14.30 5.35
N ARG A 190 14.14 -13.00 5.66
CA ARG A 190 14.59 -12.58 6.99
C ARG A 190 13.87 -13.46 8.02
N PRO A 191 14.57 -14.01 9.03
CA PRO A 191 13.91 -14.76 10.09
C PRO A 191 12.71 -13.94 10.58
N ARG A 192 11.58 -14.63 10.84
CA ARG A 192 10.44 -13.94 11.44
C ARG A 192 10.94 -13.30 12.73
N GLN A 193 10.95 -11.99 12.80
CA GLN A 193 11.21 -11.28 14.05
C GLN A 193 10.19 -11.79 15.07
N ARG A 194 10.66 -12.36 16.17
CA ARG A 194 9.80 -12.69 17.31
C ARG A 194 9.13 -11.39 17.74
N PHE A 195 7.83 -11.40 17.92
CA PHE A 195 7.12 -10.23 18.45
C PHE A 195 7.33 -10.10 19.95
N GLN A 196 7.34 -11.23 20.65
CA GLN A 196 7.52 -11.28 22.09
C GLN A 196 8.94 -10.86 22.51
N GLY A 197 9.03 -9.99 23.50
CA GLY A 197 10.29 -9.47 24.02
C GLY A 197 10.95 -8.37 23.21
N THR A 198 10.30 -7.87 22.16
CA THR A 198 10.88 -6.83 21.29
C THR A 198 10.40 -5.43 21.67
N ASP A 199 11.19 -4.41 21.34
CA ASP A 199 10.81 -3.01 21.49
C ASP A 199 9.48 -2.68 20.80
N ARG A 200 9.17 -3.36 19.69
CA ARG A 200 7.89 -3.22 19.00
C ARG A 200 6.72 -3.62 19.89
N GLN A 201 6.87 -4.68 20.72
CA GLN A 201 5.85 -5.08 21.69
C GLN A 201 5.72 -4.04 22.79
N VAL A 202 6.84 -3.63 23.40
CA VAL A 202 6.86 -2.66 24.50
C VAL A 202 6.22 -1.34 24.06
N ARG A 203 6.66 -0.79 22.92
CA ARG A 203 6.08 0.43 22.35
C ARG A 203 4.58 0.29 22.08
N GLY A 204 4.15 -0.89 21.62
CA GLY A 204 2.74 -1.18 21.41
C GLY A 204 1.92 -1.18 22.69
N LEU A 205 2.45 -1.70 23.79
CA LEU A 205 1.80 -1.71 25.11
C LEU A 205 1.65 -0.29 25.68
N VAL A 206 2.71 0.51 25.61
CA VAL A 206 2.67 1.92 26.07
C VAL A 206 1.61 2.71 25.30
N LEU A 207 1.59 2.62 23.97
CA LEU A 207 0.58 3.31 23.15
C LEU A 207 -0.84 2.77 23.40
N ALA A 208 -0.99 1.47 23.68
CA ALA A 208 -2.31 0.91 23.99
C ALA A 208 -2.84 1.48 25.31
N ALA A 209 -2.02 1.50 26.37
CA ALA A 209 -2.40 2.06 27.65
C ALA A 209 -2.81 3.54 27.55
N LEU A 210 -2.05 4.34 26.80
CA LEU A 210 -2.38 5.76 26.59
C LEU A 210 -3.65 6.00 25.80
N ARG A 211 -4.02 5.12 24.86
CA ARG A 211 -5.26 5.22 24.07
C ARG A 211 -6.52 4.88 24.87
N GLU A 212 -6.38 4.11 25.94
CA GLU A 212 -7.50 3.74 26.83
C GLU A 212 -7.86 4.87 27.80
N LEU A 213 -6.99 5.87 27.96
CA LEU A 213 -7.22 7.02 28.79
C LEU A 213 -8.13 8.05 28.11
N PRO A 214 -8.89 8.86 28.87
CA PRO A 214 -9.57 10.02 28.34
C PRO A 214 -8.61 10.98 27.60
N ALA A 215 -9.14 11.71 26.63
CA ALA A 215 -8.34 12.67 25.86
C ALA A 215 -7.64 13.68 26.79
N GLY A 216 -6.34 13.85 26.61
CA GLY A 216 -5.50 14.75 27.42
C GLY A 216 -5.10 14.21 28.81
N ALA A 217 -5.58 13.01 29.19
CA ALA A 217 -5.19 12.40 30.45
C ALA A 217 -3.74 11.90 30.43
N THR A 218 -3.11 11.89 31.59
CA THR A 218 -1.73 11.44 31.79
C THR A 218 -1.72 10.07 32.44
N LEU A 219 -0.95 9.13 31.88
CA LEU A 219 -0.62 7.86 32.50
C LEU A 219 0.46 8.11 33.55
N PRO A 220 0.19 7.88 34.86
CA PRO A 220 1.20 8.05 35.90
C PRO A 220 2.42 7.18 35.63
N ARG A 221 3.59 7.66 35.99
CA ARG A 221 4.86 6.93 35.80
C ARG A 221 4.83 5.55 36.46
N GLU A 222 4.29 5.46 37.66
CA GLU A 222 4.13 4.20 38.38
C GLU A 222 3.29 3.15 37.64
N ASP A 223 2.29 3.60 36.86
CA ASP A 223 1.47 2.68 36.07
C ASP A 223 2.15 2.33 34.74
N ALA A 224 2.87 3.25 34.15
CA ALA A 224 3.70 2.99 32.98
C ALA A 224 4.78 1.93 33.29
N ASP A 225 5.41 2.02 34.45
CA ASP A 225 6.49 1.09 34.89
C ASP A 225 5.97 -0.35 35.07
N LYS A 226 4.67 -0.53 35.32
CA LYS A 226 4.03 -1.87 35.41
C LYS A 226 3.83 -2.54 34.07
N LEU A 227 3.90 -1.81 32.94
CA LEU A 227 3.62 -2.33 31.60
C LEU A 227 4.68 -3.33 31.11
N TRP A 228 5.89 -3.25 31.63
CA TRP A 228 6.98 -4.11 31.18
C TRP A 228 7.97 -4.42 32.30
N LYS A 229 8.48 -5.66 32.33
CA LYS A 229 9.38 -6.12 33.41
C LYS A 229 10.79 -5.52 33.33
N ASP A 230 11.33 -5.43 32.11
CA ASP A 230 12.66 -4.84 31.86
C ASP A 230 12.53 -3.32 31.79
N GLN A 231 12.90 -2.66 32.88
CA GLN A 231 12.79 -1.21 33.03
C GLN A 231 13.75 -0.44 32.11
N ILE A 232 14.90 -1.04 31.76
CA ILE A 232 15.86 -0.41 30.84
C ILE A 232 15.26 -0.38 29.44
N GLN A 233 14.72 -1.52 28.99
CA GLN A 233 14.04 -1.60 27.69
C GLN A 233 12.80 -0.69 27.63
N LEU A 234 12.01 -0.66 28.71
CA LEU A 234 10.83 0.20 28.80
C LEU A 234 11.20 1.68 28.68
N ALA A 235 12.18 2.14 29.44
CA ALA A 235 12.66 3.52 29.40
C ALA A 235 13.17 3.91 27.99
N ALA A 236 13.95 3.05 27.36
CA ALA A 236 14.42 3.26 26.00
C ALA A 236 13.26 3.33 24.98
N CYS A 237 12.26 2.49 25.13
CA CYS A 237 11.07 2.51 24.27
C CYS A 237 10.21 3.76 24.49
N ILE A 238 10.05 4.23 25.72
CA ILE A 238 9.35 5.48 26.06
C ILE A 238 10.09 6.67 25.42
N ALA A 239 11.40 6.80 25.63
CA ALA A 239 12.19 7.85 25.01
C ALA A 239 12.07 7.83 23.48
N SER A 240 12.17 6.64 22.87
CA SER A 240 11.98 6.49 21.42
C SER A 240 10.58 6.83 20.92
N LEU A 241 9.52 6.65 21.72
CA LEU A 241 8.17 7.08 21.38
C LEU A 241 8.03 8.61 21.45
N ASP A 242 8.69 9.24 22.40
CA ASP A 242 8.76 10.70 22.55
C ASP A 242 9.53 11.35 21.40
N ASP A 243 10.72 10.83 21.08
CA ASP A 243 11.51 11.24 19.91
C ASP A 243 10.73 11.12 18.59
N ASP A 244 9.88 10.11 18.50
CA ASP A 244 9.00 9.90 17.34
C ASP A 244 7.77 10.84 17.33
N GLY A 245 7.55 11.64 18.37
CA GLY A 245 6.39 12.52 18.53
C GLY A 245 5.07 11.78 18.77
N LEU A 246 5.14 10.52 19.22
CA LEU A 246 3.97 9.68 19.46
C LEU A 246 3.41 9.80 20.87
N ILE A 247 4.22 10.30 21.82
CA ILE A 247 3.88 10.60 23.20
C ILE A 247 4.57 11.88 23.63
N GLU A 248 4.19 12.40 24.77
CA GLU A 248 4.90 13.45 25.51
C GLU A 248 5.24 12.93 26.90
N ILE A 249 6.52 13.10 27.31
CA ILE A 249 6.99 12.79 28.66
C ILE A 249 6.81 14.04 29.53
N LEU A 250 6.13 13.88 30.65
CA LEU A 250 5.86 14.92 31.66
C LEU A 250 6.53 14.54 32.98
N ASP A 251 6.67 15.50 33.91
CA ASP A 251 7.30 15.28 35.23
C ASP A 251 6.63 14.14 36.05
N GLY A 252 5.36 13.88 35.84
CA GLY A 252 4.61 12.85 36.57
C GLY A 252 4.15 11.66 35.75
N GLY A 253 4.41 11.60 34.44
CA GLY A 253 3.90 10.53 33.61
C GLY A 253 4.02 10.75 32.12
N LEU A 254 3.16 10.07 31.36
CA LEU A 254 3.16 10.05 29.90
C LEU A 254 1.75 10.43 29.39
N ARG A 255 1.67 11.13 28.26
CA ARG A 255 0.39 11.34 27.56
C ARG A 255 0.53 11.24 26.05
N LEU A 256 -0.59 11.14 25.35
CA LEU A 256 -0.60 11.36 23.91
C LEU A 256 -0.39 12.84 23.60
N PRO A 257 0.30 13.19 22.49
CA PRO A 257 0.55 14.58 22.14
C PRO A 257 -0.76 15.35 21.94
N SER A 258 -0.75 16.60 22.32
CA SER A 258 -1.92 17.52 22.26
C SER A 258 -2.38 17.80 20.83
#